data_3e7352143c16b13a4f1e9ec1123467b1
#
_entry.id   3e7352143c16b13a4f1e9ec1123467b1
#
_cell.length_a   1.000
_cell.length_b   1.000
_cell.length_c   1.000
_cell.angle_alpha   90.00
_cell.angle_beta   90.00
_cell.angle_gamma   90.00
#
_symmetry.space_group_name_H-M   'P 1'
#
loop_
_entity.id
_entity.type
_entity.pdbx_description
1 polymer ?
#
loop_
_entity_poly.entity_id
_entity_poly.type
_entity_poly.pdbx_seq_one_letter_code
_entity_poly.pdbx_strand_id
1 'polypeptide(L)'
;MSFDFSTIKWSWVVIGAIVAAVLAFVLTLAVQFGYGLVIGFQLRGTPPQEMLIEAFISTPFIIVGIVITAIGAVIGGRMAARRSEDNPQLAGLVAGVLAAALVLALRAWQWGVVDVWTLASVIVAVLGGWVGGRLAGRRSQTSL
;
A
#
# COMPACT_ATOMS: atom_id res chain seq x y z
N MET A 1 -1.21 27.48 -5.68
CA MET A 1 -0.36 26.29 -5.89
C MET A 1 -0.56 25.82 -7.32
N SER A 2 0.38 26.09 -8.21
CA SER A 2 0.36 25.55 -9.57
C SER A 2 0.88 24.13 -9.52
N PHE A 3 0.05 23.16 -9.89
CA PHE A 3 0.48 21.77 -10.02
C PHE A 3 1.18 21.60 -11.37
N ASP A 4 2.49 21.72 -11.37
CA ASP A 4 3.28 21.50 -12.57
C ASP A 4 3.72 20.03 -12.64
N PHE A 5 3.02 19.25 -13.47
CA PHE A 5 3.28 17.84 -13.68
C PHE A 5 4.50 17.57 -14.57
N SER A 6 5.06 18.60 -15.21
CA SER A 6 6.22 18.48 -16.10
C SER A 6 7.52 18.20 -15.33
N THR A 7 7.57 18.58 -14.04
CA THR A 7 8.73 18.38 -13.16
C THR A 7 8.79 16.99 -12.51
N ILE A 8 7.75 16.18 -12.69
CA ILE A 8 7.67 14.85 -12.07
C ILE A 8 8.51 13.84 -12.86
N LYS A 9 9.45 13.19 -12.18
CA LYS A 9 10.18 12.04 -12.74
C LYS A 9 9.28 10.79 -12.70
N TRP A 10 8.44 10.63 -13.73
CA TRP A 10 7.44 9.57 -13.83
C TRP A 10 7.98 8.16 -13.60
N SER A 11 9.21 7.88 -14.04
CA SER A 11 9.85 6.58 -13.80
C SER A 11 9.94 6.24 -12.31
N TRP A 12 10.28 7.20 -11.47
CA TRP A 12 10.38 7.00 -10.02
C TRP A 12 9.02 6.93 -9.33
N VAL A 13 8.03 7.61 -9.85
CA VAL A 13 6.64 7.53 -9.36
C VAL A 13 6.09 6.13 -9.63
N VAL A 14 6.29 5.59 -10.83
CA VAL A 14 5.88 4.23 -11.19
C VAL A 14 6.63 3.19 -10.34
N ILE A 15 7.95 3.33 -10.17
CA ILE A 15 8.73 2.44 -9.30
C ILE A 15 8.21 2.50 -7.87
N GLY A 16 7.95 3.70 -7.33
CA GLY A 16 7.39 3.87 -5.99
C GLY A 16 6.03 3.19 -5.82
N ALA A 17 5.15 3.31 -6.80
CA ALA A 17 3.84 2.65 -6.81
C ALA A 17 3.97 1.12 -6.86
N ILE A 18 4.86 0.59 -7.69
CA ILE A 18 5.13 -0.86 -7.77
C ILE A 18 5.70 -1.37 -6.45
N VAL A 19 6.68 -0.67 -5.87
CA VAL A 19 7.26 -1.05 -4.57
C VAL A 19 6.20 -1.04 -3.48
N ALA A 20 5.31 -0.04 -3.44
CA ALA A 20 4.20 0.00 -2.50
C ALA A 20 3.28 -1.22 -2.64
N ALA A 21 2.89 -1.56 -3.88
CA ALA A 21 2.01 -2.68 -4.16
C ALA A 21 2.67 -4.03 -3.82
N VAL A 22 3.92 -4.24 -4.24
CA VAL A 22 4.68 -5.47 -3.96
C VAL A 22 4.89 -5.64 -2.46
N LEU A 23 5.27 -4.59 -1.75
CA LEU A 23 5.47 -4.64 -0.30
C LEU A 23 4.16 -4.98 0.43
N ALA A 24 3.05 -4.33 0.06
CA ALA A 24 1.75 -4.64 0.63
C ALA A 24 1.34 -6.09 0.35
N PHE A 25 1.56 -6.59 -0.86
CA PHE A 25 1.26 -7.97 -1.23
C PHE A 25 2.10 -8.97 -0.42
N VAL A 26 3.42 -8.79 -0.35
CA VAL A 26 4.33 -9.69 0.38
C VAL A 26 4.00 -9.71 1.89
N LEU A 27 3.75 -8.53 2.49
CA LEU A 27 3.38 -8.46 3.90
C LEU A 27 2.02 -9.12 4.17
N THR A 28 1.06 -8.96 3.28
CA THR A 28 -0.24 -9.63 3.40
C THR A 28 -0.09 -11.13 3.34
N LEU A 29 0.69 -11.65 2.37
CA LEU A 29 0.98 -13.10 2.29
C LEU A 29 1.69 -13.61 3.54
N ALA A 30 2.65 -12.86 4.08
CA ALA A 30 3.37 -13.24 5.29
C ALA A 30 2.42 -13.36 6.50
N VAL A 31 1.49 -12.41 6.66
CA VAL A 31 0.47 -12.45 7.72
C VAL A 31 -0.48 -13.62 7.53
N GLN A 32 -0.97 -13.85 6.32
CA GLN A 32 -1.87 -14.97 6.02
C GLN A 32 -1.21 -16.32 6.25
N PHE A 33 0.03 -16.47 5.78
CA PHE A 33 0.80 -17.69 5.97
C PHE A 33 1.11 -17.94 7.45
N GLY A 34 1.56 -16.90 8.18
CA GLY A 34 1.81 -16.98 9.62
C GLY A 34 0.57 -17.39 10.40
N TYR A 35 -0.59 -16.82 10.09
CA TYR A 35 -1.85 -17.22 10.69
C TYR A 35 -2.20 -18.68 10.39
N GLY A 36 -2.08 -19.10 9.13
CA GLY A 36 -2.33 -20.48 8.71
C GLY A 36 -1.44 -21.49 9.46
N LEU A 37 -0.16 -21.14 9.66
CA LEU A 37 0.76 -21.97 10.46
C LEU A 37 0.30 -22.08 11.92
N VAL A 38 -0.04 -20.97 12.58
CA VAL A 38 -0.49 -20.96 13.97
C VAL A 38 -1.72 -21.84 14.15
N ILE A 39 -2.72 -21.68 13.29
CA ILE A 39 -3.93 -22.51 13.33
C ILE A 39 -3.62 -23.97 13.03
N GLY A 40 -2.74 -24.25 12.05
CA GLY A 40 -2.30 -25.63 11.75
C GLY A 40 -1.65 -26.33 12.94
N PHE A 41 -0.81 -25.61 13.69
CA PHE A 41 -0.22 -26.15 14.94
C PHE A 41 -1.28 -26.39 16.02
N GLN A 42 -2.24 -25.49 16.19
CA GLN A 42 -3.31 -25.66 17.19
C GLN A 42 -4.22 -26.86 16.86
N LEU A 43 -4.56 -27.04 15.60
CA LEU A 43 -5.41 -28.14 15.14
C LEU A 43 -4.63 -29.48 14.98
N ARG A 44 -3.30 -29.46 15.13
CA ARG A 44 -2.42 -30.61 14.86
C ARG A 44 -2.61 -31.18 13.44
N GLY A 45 -2.91 -30.33 12.46
CA GLY A 45 -3.19 -30.74 11.10
C GLY A 45 -3.39 -29.54 10.17
N THR A 46 -3.79 -29.83 8.93
CA THR A 46 -4.08 -28.80 7.93
C THR A 46 -5.40 -28.10 8.27
N PRO A 47 -5.43 -26.76 8.43
CA PRO A 47 -6.67 -26.04 8.68
C PRO A 47 -7.66 -26.21 7.51
N PRO A 48 -8.97 -26.37 7.78
CA PRO A 48 -9.99 -26.33 6.75
C PRO A 48 -9.94 -25.02 5.97
N GLN A 49 -10.07 -25.08 4.65
CA GLN A 49 -9.99 -23.90 3.79
C GLN A 49 -11.08 -22.87 4.14
N GLU A 50 -12.28 -23.31 4.49
CA GLU A 50 -13.39 -22.46 4.90
C GLU A 50 -13.03 -21.61 6.12
N MET A 51 -12.39 -22.20 7.12
CA MET A 51 -11.95 -21.50 8.34
C MET A 51 -10.93 -20.40 8.03
N LEU A 52 -10.00 -20.64 7.09
CA LEU A 52 -9.03 -19.64 6.67
C LEU A 52 -9.70 -18.51 5.90
N ILE A 53 -10.65 -18.80 5.02
CA ILE A 53 -11.41 -17.80 4.27
C ILE A 53 -12.20 -16.92 5.23
N GLU A 54 -12.95 -17.49 6.18
CA GLU A 54 -13.69 -16.72 7.18
C GLU A 54 -12.78 -15.80 8.00
N ALA A 55 -11.61 -16.30 8.42
CA ALA A 55 -10.65 -15.49 9.14
C ALA A 55 -10.16 -14.30 8.30
N PHE A 56 -9.81 -14.52 7.03
CA PHE A 56 -9.24 -13.48 6.15
C PHE A 56 -10.25 -12.40 5.76
N ILE A 57 -11.55 -12.68 5.77
CA ILE A 57 -12.61 -11.68 5.58
C ILE A 57 -13.07 -11.05 6.89
N SER A 58 -12.55 -11.49 8.03
CA SER A 58 -12.89 -10.92 9.32
C SER A 58 -12.35 -9.48 9.49
N THR A 59 -13.06 -8.69 10.29
CA THR A 59 -12.69 -7.28 10.55
C THR A 59 -11.24 -7.10 11.01
N PRO A 60 -10.67 -7.92 11.92
CA PRO A 60 -9.27 -7.78 12.32
C PRO A 60 -8.28 -7.93 11.15
N PHE A 61 -8.49 -8.90 10.26
CA PHE A 61 -7.64 -9.10 9.09
C PHE A 61 -7.75 -7.96 8.08
N ILE A 62 -8.94 -7.43 7.90
CA ILE A 62 -9.18 -6.25 7.05
C ILE A 62 -8.40 -5.05 7.58
N ILE A 63 -8.46 -4.78 8.89
CA ILE A 63 -7.72 -3.69 9.53
C ILE A 63 -6.21 -3.88 9.33
N VAL A 64 -5.68 -5.08 9.55
CA VAL A 64 -4.27 -5.40 9.30
C VAL A 64 -3.90 -5.12 7.83
N GLY A 65 -4.73 -5.51 6.87
CA GLY A 65 -4.53 -5.23 5.45
C GLY A 65 -4.48 -3.74 5.13
N ILE A 66 -5.34 -2.93 5.75
CA ILE A 66 -5.34 -1.47 5.62
C ILE A 66 -4.04 -0.87 6.16
N VAL A 67 -3.59 -1.32 7.34
CA VAL A 67 -2.32 -0.86 7.95
C VAL A 67 -1.12 -1.23 7.06
N ILE A 68 -1.08 -2.44 6.54
CA ILE A 68 -0.05 -2.89 5.61
C ILE A 68 -0.04 -2.01 4.35
N THR A 69 -1.20 -1.71 3.80
CA THR A 69 -1.35 -0.82 2.63
C THR A 69 -0.83 0.59 2.94
N ALA A 70 -1.13 1.13 4.13
CA ALA A 70 -0.62 2.42 4.58
C ALA A 70 0.92 2.44 4.63
N ILE A 71 1.53 1.43 5.23
CA ILE A 71 3.00 1.29 5.33
C ILE A 71 3.62 1.23 3.94
N GLY A 72 3.10 0.37 3.06
CA GLY A 72 3.56 0.24 1.68
C GLY A 72 3.48 1.57 0.92
N ALA A 73 2.35 2.28 1.04
CA ALA A 73 2.13 3.56 0.38
C ALA A 73 3.07 4.67 0.90
N VAL A 74 3.34 4.73 2.21
CA VAL A 74 4.31 5.68 2.79
C VAL A 74 5.71 5.40 2.27
N ILE A 75 6.14 4.15 2.23
CA ILE A 75 7.47 3.77 1.73
C ILE A 75 7.60 4.09 0.23
N GLY A 76 6.64 3.66 -0.58
CA GLY A 76 6.62 3.91 -2.03
C GLY A 76 6.54 5.39 -2.37
N GLY A 77 5.67 6.14 -1.68
CA GLY A 77 5.55 7.59 -1.82
C GLY A 77 6.84 8.33 -1.45
N ARG A 78 7.53 7.89 -0.39
CA ARG A 78 8.83 8.44 -0.01
C ARG A 78 9.92 8.15 -1.03
N MET A 79 9.91 6.96 -1.64
CA MET A 79 10.87 6.62 -2.71
C MET A 79 10.66 7.48 -3.95
N ALA A 80 9.42 7.65 -4.40
CA ALA A 80 9.05 8.51 -5.52
C ALA A 80 9.49 9.97 -5.26
N ALA A 81 9.22 10.47 -4.06
CA ALA A 81 9.49 11.84 -3.66
C ALA A 81 10.98 12.19 -3.56
N ARG A 82 11.83 11.26 -3.09
CA ARG A 82 13.28 11.49 -2.94
C ARG A 82 14.00 11.80 -4.25
N ARG A 83 13.42 11.45 -5.38
CA ARG A 83 13.98 11.64 -6.71
C ARG A 83 13.30 12.78 -7.48
N SER A 84 12.27 13.39 -6.89
CA SER A 84 11.52 14.52 -7.45
C SER A 84 11.85 15.77 -6.62
N GLU A 85 12.88 16.51 -7.04
CA GLU A 85 13.46 17.63 -6.28
C GLU A 85 12.49 18.80 -6.16
N ASP A 86 11.73 19.08 -7.24
CA ASP A 86 10.88 20.27 -7.31
C ASP A 86 9.55 20.12 -6.54
N ASN A 87 8.93 18.92 -6.53
CA ASN A 87 7.63 18.71 -5.91
C ASN A 87 7.51 17.31 -5.26
N PRO A 88 8.25 17.05 -4.15
CA PRO A 88 8.26 15.73 -3.52
C PRO A 88 6.88 15.29 -3.01
N GLN A 89 6.05 16.24 -2.54
CA GLN A 89 4.71 15.93 -2.04
C GLN A 89 3.79 15.47 -3.17
N LEU A 90 3.85 16.12 -4.33
CA LEU A 90 3.05 15.74 -5.49
C LEU A 90 3.47 14.39 -6.04
N ALA A 91 4.79 14.12 -6.14
CA ALA A 91 5.30 12.83 -6.58
C ALA A 91 4.86 11.68 -5.65
N GLY A 92 4.89 11.90 -4.34
CA GLY A 92 4.41 10.94 -3.35
C GLY A 92 2.90 10.70 -3.46
N LEU A 93 2.11 11.76 -3.64
CA LEU A 93 0.66 11.66 -3.81
C LEU A 93 0.31 10.87 -5.09
N VAL A 94 0.94 11.19 -6.21
CA VAL A 94 0.70 10.48 -7.49
C VAL A 94 1.11 9.01 -7.39
N ALA A 95 2.23 8.69 -6.70
CA ALA A 95 2.61 7.31 -6.44
C ALA A 95 1.56 6.58 -5.59
N GLY A 96 0.98 7.25 -4.59
CA GLY A 96 -0.12 6.71 -3.77
C GLY A 96 -1.38 6.44 -4.60
N VAL A 97 -1.76 7.35 -5.51
CA VAL A 97 -2.89 7.16 -6.43
C VAL A 97 -2.66 5.98 -7.36
N LEU A 98 -1.47 5.86 -7.95
CA LEU A 98 -1.13 4.71 -8.80
C LEU A 98 -1.12 3.39 -8.02
N ALA A 99 -0.57 3.38 -6.80
CA ALA A 99 -0.62 2.21 -5.93
C ALA A 99 -2.06 1.81 -5.60
N ALA A 100 -2.93 2.78 -5.30
CA ALA A 100 -4.35 2.56 -5.07
C ALA A 100 -5.05 1.96 -6.30
N ALA A 101 -4.75 2.48 -7.50
CA ALA A 101 -5.29 1.96 -8.76
C ALA A 101 -4.85 0.51 -9.01
N LEU A 102 -3.57 0.18 -8.72
CA LEU A 102 -3.08 -1.20 -8.81
C LEU A 102 -3.78 -2.14 -7.83
N VAL A 103 -3.99 -1.71 -6.59
CA VAL A 103 -4.72 -2.49 -5.58
C VAL A 103 -6.16 -2.71 -6.01
N LEU A 104 -6.83 -1.68 -6.53
CA LEU A 104 -8.19 -1.79 -7.07
C LEU A 104 -8.26 -2.77 -8.24
N ALA A 105 -7.34 -2.67 -9.19
CA ALA A 105 -7.29 -3.57 -10.34
C ALA A 105 -7.09 -5.03 -9.93
N LEU A 106 -6.18 -5.28 -8.97
CA LEU A 106 -5.93 -6.61 -8.44
C LEU A 106 -7.17 -7.17 -7.70
N ARG A 107 -7.84 -6.34 -6.89
CA ARG A 107 -9.04 -6.76 -6.18
C ARG A 107 -10.22 -7.01 -7.11
N ALA A 108 -10.45 -6.13 -8.09
CA ALA A 108 -11.48 -6.33 -9.10
C ALA A 108 -11.26 -7.62 -9.90
N TRP A 109 -10.00 -7.93 -10.21
CA TRP A 109 -9.65 -9.20 -10.85
C TRP A 109 -9.95 -10.42 -9.99
N GLN A 110 -9.59 -10.38 -8.69
CA GLN A 110 -9.69 -11.55 -7.80
C GLN A 110 -11.12 -11.81 -7.31
N TRP A 111 -11.89 -10.76 -7.00
CA TRP A 111 -13.14 -10.88 -6.25
C TRP A 111 -14.34 -10.29 -6.97
N GLY A 112 -14.16 -9.51 -8.03
CA GLY A 112 -15.23 -8.89 -8.82
C GLY A 112 -16.09 -7.87 -8.06
N VAL A 113 -15.82 -7.61 -6.78
CA VAL A 113 -16.63 -6.73 -5.92
C VAL A 113 -15.75 -5.67 -5.29
N VAL A 114 -16.19 -4.42 -5.38
CA VAL A 114 -15.60 -3.28 -4.66
C VAL A 114 -16.47 -3.01 -3.44
N ASP A 115 -15.95 -3.30 -2.25
CA ASP A 115 -16.61 -3.07 -0.98
C ASP A 115 -16.10 -1.78 -0.29
N VAL A 116 -16.75 -1.40 0.81
CA VAL A 116 -16.39 -0.22 1.59
C VAL A 116 -14.95 -0.29 2.13
N TRP A 117 -14.43 -1.47 2.39
CA TRP A 117 -13.07 -1.70 2.88
C TRP A 117 -12.03 -1.48 1.77
N THR A 118 -12.39 -1.79 0.55
CA THR A 118 -11.58 -1.46 -0.64
C THR A 118 -11.47 0.05 -0.80
N LEU A 119 -12.57 0.79 -0.63
CA LEU A 119 -12.55 2.25 -0.65
C LEU A 119 -11.69 2.83 0.49
N ALA A 120 -11.78 2.29 1.70
CA ALA A 120 -10.92 2.67 2.81
C ALA A 120 -9.44 2.45 2.47
N SER A 121 -9.08 1.32 1.88
CA SER A 121 -7.71 1.01 1.45
C SER A 121 -7.18 1.99 0.41
N VAL A 122 -8.02 2.41 -0.54
CA VAL A 122 -7.70 3.43 -1.56
C VAL A 122 -7.38 4.77 -0.90
N ILE A 123 -8.26 5.24 0.00
CA ILE A 123 -8.06 6.51 0.72
C ILE A 123 -6.75 6.46 1.50
N VAL A 124 -6.51 5.36 2.21
CA VAL A 124 -5.29 5.17 3.01
C VAL A 124 -4.03 5.11 2.13
N ALA A 125 -4.09 4.49 0.96
CA ALA A 125 -2.96 4.46 0.01
C ALA A 125 -2.62 5.86 -0.51
N VAL A 126 -3.62 6.67 -0.86
CA VAL A 126 -3.43 8.06 -1.32
C VAL A 126 -2.83 8.92 -0.20
N LEU A 127 -3.42 8.87 1.00
CA LEU A 127 -2.92 9.61 2.17
C LEU A 127 -1.51 9.15 2.57
N GLY A 128 -1.24 7.84 2.55
CA GLY A 128 0.09 7.27 2.81
C GLY A 128 1.13 7.76 1.82
N GLY A 129 0.81 7.79 0.55
CA GLY A 129 1.68 8.33 -0.50
C GLY A 129 2.00 9.82 -0.28
N TRP A 130 1.00 10.63 0.04
CA TRP A 130 1.17 12.05 0.37
C TRP A 130 2.05 12.25 1.61
N VAL A 131 1.81 11.50 2.70
CA VAL A 131 2.64 11.53 3.92
C VAL A 131 4.08 11.14 3.61
N GLY A 132 4.28 10.06 2.82
CA GLY A 132 5.61 9.64 2.36
C GLY A 132 6.34 10.73 1.60
N GLY A 133 5.65 11.44 0.70
CA GLY A 133 6.15 12.59 -0.04
C GLY A 133 6.57 13.74 0.88
N ARG A 134 5.73 14.07 1.87
CA ARG A 134 6.01 15.14 2.84
C ARG A 134 7.23 14.83 3.73
N LEU A 135 7.37 13.57 4.14
CA LEU A 135 8.53 13.12 4.95
C LEU A 135 9.84 13.17 4.17
N ALA A 136 9.80 12.96 2.85
CA ALA A 136 10.98 13.10 2.00
C ALA A 136 11.41 14.57 1.85
N GLY A 137 10.45 15.49 1.64
CA GLY A 137 10.72 16.92 1.46
C GLY A 137 11.30 17.63 2.69
N ARG A 138 10.97 17.17 3.90
CA ARG A 138 11.50 17.77 5.13
C ARG A 138 13.01 17.55 5.33
N ARG A 139 13.58 16.45 4.83
CA ARG A 139 15.01 16.15 4.99
C ARG A 139 15.90 16.96 4.08
N SER A 140 15.42 17.40 2.93
CA SER A 140 16.21 18.26 2.02
C SER A 140 16.40 19.69 2.56
N GLN A 141 15.55 20.12 3.49
CA GLN A 141 15.64 21.46 4.11
C GLN A 141 16.59 21.52 5.34
N THR A 142 16.97 20.37 5.91
CA THR A 142 17.81 20.32 7.13
C THR A 142 19.30 20.13 6.81
N SER A 143 19.67 20.00 5.53
CA SER A 143 21.05 19.80 5.06
C SER A 143 21.69 21.07 4.49
N LEU A 144 21.09 22.24 4.74
CA LEU A 144 21.65 23.59 4.48
C LEU A 144 22.01 24.25 5.80
#